data_cb764f02a753818b5c073dc621c637ae
#
_entry.id   cb764f02a753818b5c073dc621c637ae
#
_cell.length_a   1.000
_cell.length_b   1.000
_cell.length_c   1.000
_cell.angle_alpha   90.00
_cell.angle_beta   90.00
_cell.angle_gamma   90.00
#
_symmetry.space_group_name_H-M   'P 1'
#
loop_
_entity.id
_entity.type
_entity.pdbx_description
1 polymer ?
#
loop_
_entity_poly.entity_id
_entity_poly.type
_entity_poly.pdbx_seq_one_letter_code
_entity_poly.pdbx_strand_id
1 'polypeptide(L)'
;MITIFIDHKLERFAKEIRYSFDFIFHSLGLSHRYESEAEELKPNDIVVLYSFSEPDEAQIKSLAKHVATIFITCDVKLYEPGGFNSESLRRYLKEEKLLYPTRIISTRSFNNIAENYIDDEISGGKINFDLVGNIFYHLAGLERSYYPSHEGNQRFDDEQSAFYTYRHIPAVDSLLWLLESMLKEHAQNKKIPLAQKCKWPEAQTMAVLLSHTVDNLQKWDLSSLVLSVADDFYLLFTLKIQQWFHTLWGKLQYLFTNYELYWNFDEFQAMERDNDCHSTFYLGTDKCEDLDYGLEDADLQAEIQQIMARGNDIGLLLPNDKISRDQMLSRKQVMLHQLAREQIGLRQMDYNSNSEIRVLHEKIHPLYSQSSAFKDSPGFYDGTTLPFHPWLGGKASYLLLPTTYRDQYLRVNKHKILALDDAKAQIKSYFQQVLRTHGIFSLDFSLASYNDIHYCHKLYAYVLALIKSQSTWTTTAKELSLWWEKRSRVTVENDEYAINVYFDDDIDHFCLQVHSETKIYEVQGMKAKIDKNIIRFANVKAGDAATLRFQKS
;
A
#
# COMPACT_ATOMS: atom_id res chain seq x y z
N MET A 1 12.59 0.80 23.32
CA MET A 1 11.40 1.44 22.67
C MET A 1 11.85 2.71 21.96
N ILE A 2 11.11 3.19 20.96
CA ILE A 2 11.40 4.50 20.34
C ILE A 2 10.66 5.59 21.12
N THR A 3 11.37 6.59 21.59
CA THR A 3 10.79 7.72 22.34
C THR A 3 10.90 8.98 21.49
N ILE A 4 9.77 9.63 21.22
CA ILE A 4 9.67 10.76 20.30
C ILE A 4 9.42 12.04 21.12
N PHE A 5 10.28 13.04 20.90
CA PHE A 5 10.08 14.39 21.40
C PHE A 5 9.79 15.33 20.25
N ILE A 6 8.68 16.05 20.34
CA ILE A 6 8.25 17.04 19.36
C ILE A 6 8.41 18.42 19.99
N ASP A 7 9.13 19.34 19.31
CA ASP A 7 9.30 20.71 19.75
C ASP A 7 7.93 21.38 19.99
N HIS A 8 7.74 21.96 21.18
CA HIS A 8 6.51 22.64 21.56
C HIS A 8 6.08 23.78 20.59
N LYS A 9 7.02 24.36 19.85
CA LYS A 9 6.74 25.34 18.79
C LYS A 9 5.95 24.76 17.62
N LEU A 10 5.91 23.44 17.50
CA LEU A 10 5.20 22.69 16.45
C LEU A 10 3.80 22.25 16.89
N GLU A 11 3.31 22.66 18.05
CA GLU A 11 2.03 22.19 18.61
C GLU A 11 0.84 22.42 17.65
N ARG A 12 0.88 23.50 16.87
CA ARG A 12 -0.15 23.79 15.85
C ARG A 12 -0.29 22.70 14.79
N PHE A 13 0.75 21.86 14.56
CA PHE A 13 0.78 20.75 13.61
C PHE A 13 0.90 19.39 14.31
N ALA A 14 0.61 19.32 15.59
CA ALA A 14 0.81 18.11 16.38
C ALA A 14 0.04 16.90 15.83
N LYS A 15 -1.14 17.12 15.24
CA LYS A 15 -1.96 16.04 14.66
C LYS A 15 -1.32 15.44 13.40
N GLU A 16 -0.85 16.29 12.49
CA GLU A 16 -0.18 15.93 11.25
C GLU A 16 1.15 15.22 11.54
N ILE A 17 1.93 15.75 12.48
CA ILE A 17 3.22 15.20 12.89
C ILE A 17 3.03 13.82 13.54
N ARG A 18 2.10 13.68 14.48
CA ARG A 18 1.79 12.40 15.12
C ARG A 18 1.26 11.38 14.12
N TYR A 19 0.35 11.77 13.23
CA TYR A 19 -0.12 10.90 12.15
C TYR A 19 1.05 10.32 11.34
N SER A 20 2.03 11.16 10.99
CA SER A 20 3.20 10.72 10.21
C SER A 20 4.11 9.78 11.00
N PHE A 21 4.39 10.08 12.27
CA PHE A 21 5.18 9.20 13.13
C PHE A 21 4.47 7.87 13.41
N ASP A 22 3.15 7.89 13.64
CA ASP A 22 2.37 6.66 13.82
C ASP A 22 2.43 5.78 12.56
N PHE A 23 2.30 6.38 11.37
CA PHE A 23 2.50 5.65 10.11
C PHE A 23 3.92 5.10 9.98
N ILE A 24 4.96 5.90 10.26
CA ILE A 24 6.36 5.50 10.16
C ILE A 24 6.62 4.27 11.03
N PHE A 25 6.35 4.37 12.33
CA PHE A 25 6.71 3.31 13.27
C PHE A 25 5.81 2.09 13.15
N HIS A 26 4.53 2.29 12.80
CA HIS A 26 3.65 1.19 12.44
C HIS A 26 4.20 0.43 11.20
N SER A 27 4.57 1.14 10.14
CA SER A 27 5.13 0.55 8.93
C SER A 27 6.43 -0.19 9.18
N LEU A 28 7.31 0.38 9.99
CA LEU A 28 8.57 -0.25 10.43
C LEU A 28 8.35 -1.40 11.43
N GLY A 29 7.17 -1.52 12.02
CA GLY A 29 6.89 -2.55 13.03
C GLY A 29 7.55 -2.28 14.38
N LEU A 30 7.89 -1.04 14.67
CA LEU A 30 8.55 -0.61 15.91
C LEU A 30 7.54 0.05 16.84
N SER A 31 7.57 -0.31 18.12
CA SER A 31 6.77 0.36 19.13
C SER A 31 7.38 1.70 19.51
N HIS A 32 6.54 2.71 19.66
CA HIS A 32 6.96 4.06 19.99
C HIS A 32 6.03 4.72 21.02
N ARG A 33 6.51 5.80 21.63
CA ARG A 33 5.74 6.64 22.53
C ARG A 33 6.15 8.11 22.36
N TYR A 34 5.27 9.01 22.77
CA TYR A 34 5.52 10.44 22.79
C TYR A 34 5.78 10.89 24.22
N GLU A 35 6.83 11.67 24.43
CA GLU A 35 7.19 12.25 25.71
C GLU A 35 7.38 13.77 25.59
N SER A 36 7.12 14.48 26.68
CA SER A 36 7.35 15.93 26.78
C SER A 36 8.58 16.28 27.62
N GLU A 37 9.00 15.39 28.52
CA GLU A 37 10.11 15.62 29.47
C GLU A 37 11.13 14.49 29.38
N ALA A 38 12.41 14.84 29.53
CA ALA A 38 13.52 13.89 29.42
C ALA A 38 13.67 12.99 30.66
N GLU A 39 12.95 13.25 31.74
CA GLU A 39 13.04 12.49 33.00
C GLU A 39 12.49 11.05 32.88
N GLU A 40 11.69 10.77 31.87
CA GLU A 40 11.07 9.45 31.63
C GLU A 40 11.89 8.52 30.73
N LEU A 41 13.10 8.92 30.32
CA LEU A 41 13.95 8.12 29.44
C LEU A 41 14.50 6.88 30.16
N LYS A 42 14.38 5.73 29.51
CA LYS A 42 14.99 4.47 29.93
C LYS A 42 16.33 4.25 29.21
N PRO A 43 17.31 3.57 29.84
CA PRO A 43 18.64 3.35 29.23
C PRO A 43 18.60 2.68 27.83
N ASN A 44 17.59 1.86 27.57
CA ASN A 44 17.42 1.13 26.30
C ASN A 44 16.45 1.84 25.33
N ASP A 45 16.11 3.09 25.57
CA ASP A 45 15.34 3.89 24.61
C ASP A 45 16.23 4.41 23.48
N ILE A 46 15.65 4.53 22.30
CA ILE A 46 16.22 5.29 21.18
C ILE A 46 15.37 6.55 21.04
N VAL A 47 16.00 7.69 21.12
CA VAL A 47 15.33 8.99 21.11
C VAL A 47 15.29 9.56 19.71
N VAL A 48 14.11 9.99 19.27
CA VAL A 48 13.92 10.76 18.05
C VAL A 48 13.47 12.17 18.43
N LEU A 49 14.30 13.16 18.11
CA LEU A 49 14.03 14.58 18.35
C LEU A 49 13.55 15.21 17.04
N TYR A 50 12.35 15.77 17.07
CA TYR A 50 11.77 16.46 15.92
C TYR A 50 11.57 17.94 16.24
N SER A 51 12.35 18.81 15.60
CA SER A 51 12.37 20.23 15.94
C SER A 51 12.54 21.14 14.74
N PHE A 52 11.98 22.34 14.86
CA PHE A 52 12.18 23.42 13.91
C PHE A 52 13.59 24.02 14.00
N SER A 53 14.14 24.10 15.21
CA SER A 53 15.48 24.64 15.46
C SER A 53 16.51 23.54 15.36
N GLU A 54 17.52 23.72 14.51
CA GLU A 54 18.62 22.76 14.40
C GLU A 54 19.54 22.85 15.62
N PRO A 55 19.76 21.75 16.38
CA PRO A 55 20.80 21.71 17.37
C PRO A 55 22.17 21.72 16.68
N ASP A 56 23.15 22.26 17.34
CA ASP A 56 24.52 22.12 16.91
C ASP A 56 25.07 20.69 17.17
N GLU A 57 26.18 20.37 16.55
CA GLU A 57 26.81 19.05 16.68
C GLU A 57 27.15 18.70 18.13
N ALA A 58 27.58 19.71 18.93
CA ALA A 58 27.94 19.51 20.33
C ALA A 58 26.72 19.13 21.17
N GLN A 59 25.57 19.74 20.92
CA GLN A 59 24.30 19.40 21.58
C GLN A 59 23.85 17.98 21.25
N ILE A 60 23.90 17.57 19.96
CA ILE A 60 23.57 16.20 19.56
C ILE A 60 24.51 15.22 20.25
N LYS A 61 25.83 15.43 20.20
CA LYS A 61 26.81 14.55 20.83
C LYS A 61 26.65 14.46 22.34
N SER A 62 26.27 15.55 23.01
CA SER A 62 26.03 15.57 24.45
C SER A 62 24.87 14.64 24.85
N LEU A 63 23.75 14.69 24.13
CA LEU A 63 22.61 13.78 24.35
C LEU A 63 22.96 12.34 23.99
N ALA A 64 23.66 12.15 22.87
CA ALA A 64 24.03 10.86 22.31
C ALA A 64 25.04 10.06 23.16
N LYS A 65 25.66 10.66 24.16
CA LYS A 65 26.44 9.96 25.20
C LYS A 65 25.54 9.12 26.11
N HIS A 66 24.37 9.62 26.43
CA HIS A 66 23.47 8.98 27.40
C HIS A 66 22.51 7.97 26.74
N VAL A 67 21.92 8.34 25.58
CA VAL A 67 20.96 7.52 24.85
C VAL A 67 21.23 7.61 23.35
N ALA A 68 20.89 6.57 22.59
CA ALA A 68 20.93 6.65 21.13
C ALA A 68 19.95 7.73 20.66
N THR A 69 20.42 8.71 19.88
CA THR A 69 19.62 9.89 19.55
C THR A 69 19.65 10.18 18.05
N ILE A 70 18.49 10.32 17.43
CA ILE A 70 18.34 10.75 16.03
C ILE A 70 17.59 12.09 16.03
N PHE A 71 18.18 13.10 15.44
CA PHE A 71 17.57 14.39 15.23
C PHE A 71 17.00 14.48 13.81
N ILE A 72 15.76 14.98 13.68
CA ILE A 72 15.10 15.24 12.39
C ILE A 72 14.67 16.69 12.34
N THR A 73 15.11 17.39 11.30
CA THR A 73 14.76 18.81 11.08
C THR A 73 13.33 18.92 10.55
N CYS A 74 12.53 19.83 11.12
CA CYS A 74 11.17 20.13 10.65
C CYS A 74 11.17 21.27 9.62
N ASP A 75 10.35 21.14 8.57
CA ASP A 75 9.98 22.22 7.65
C ASP A 75 8.46 22.41 7.66
N VAL A 76 8.00 23.43 8.40
CA VAL A 76 6.57 23.69 8.63
C VAL A 76 5.76 23.89 7.35
N LYS A 77 6.40 24.31 6.25
CA LYS A 77 5.71 24.48 4.96
C LYS A 77 5.12 23.17 4.41
N LEU A 78 5.65 22.03 4.82
CA LEU A 78 5.12 20.72 4.42
C LEU A 78 3.78 20.38 5.08
N TYR A 79 3.40 21.11 6.12
CA TYR A 79 2.13 20.94 6.83
C TYR A 79 1.13 22.05 6.54
N GLU A 80 1.59 23.18 5.98
CA GLU A 80 0.73 24.32 5.70
C GLU A 80 -0.11 24.10 4.44
N PRO A 81 -1.45 24.25 4.52
CA PRO A 81 -2.29 24.29 3.34
C PRO A 81 -1.82 25.38 2.37
N GLY A 82 -1.50 25.01 1.11
CA GLY A 82 -0.96 25.94 0.11
C GLY A 82 0.51 26.31 0.30
N GLY A 83 1.24 25.65 1.21
CA GLY A 83 2.67 25.87 1.44
C GLY A 83 3.53 25.72 0.17
N PHE A 84 3.10 24.81 -0.72
CA PHE A 84 3.68 24.62 -2.05
C PHE A 84 2.57 24.50 -3.11
N ASN A 85 2.60 25.32 -4.15
CA ASN A 85 1.89 25.03 -5.41
C ASN A 85 2.83 24.23 -6.31
N SER A 86 2.32 23.60 -7.37
CA SER A 86 3.11 22.73 -8.24
C SER A 86 4.33 23.42 -8.85
N GLU A 87 4.24 24.70 -9.17
CA GLU A 87 5.35 25.46 -9.74
C GLU A 87 6.42 25.76 -8.67
N SER A 88 5.99 26.20 -7.48
CA SER A 88 6.91 26.44 -6.36
C SER A 88 7.53 25.12 -5.87
N LEU A 89 6.73 24.04 -5.81
CA LEU A 89 7.20 22.71 -5.39
C LEU A 89 8.40 22.25 -6.23
N ARG A 90 8.33 22.38 -7.55
CA ARG A 90 9.43 21.97 -8.45
C ARG A 90 10.77 22.64 -8.12
N ARG A 91 10.77 23.85 -7.56
CA ARG A 91 11.99 24.58 -7.16
C ARG A 91 12.63 24.03 -5.89
N TYR A 92 11.85 23.35 -5.04
CA TYR A 92 12.30 22.78 -3.77
C TYR A 92 12.55 21.28 -3.82
N LEU A 93 12.29 20.64 -4.97
CA LEU A 93 12.61 19.23 -5.17
C LEU A 93 14.12 19.04 -5.32
N LYS A 94 14.65 18.12 -4.52
CA LYS A 94 16.05 17.65 -4.60
C LYS A 94 16.05 16.17 -4.85
N GLU A 95 16.92 15.72 -5.75
CA GLU A 95 17.13 14.30 -6.01
C GLU A 95 18.25 13.78 -5.12
N GLU A 96 17.93 12.82 -4.29
CA GLU A 96 18.85 12.21 -3.34
C GLU A 96 18.92 10.70 -3.52
N LYS A 97 20.11 10.16 -3.28
CA LYS A 97 20.35 8.72 -3.40
C LYS A 97 20.04 8.03 -2.07
N LEU A 98 18.80 7.55 -1.95
CA LEU A 98 18.34 6.70 -0.86
C LEU A 98 18.36 5.21 -1.27
N LEU A 99 17.35 4.43 -0.87
CA LEU A 99 17.14 3.08 -1.41
C LEU A 99 17.00 3.11 -2.94
N TYR A 100 16.36 4.19 -3.44
CA TYR A 100 16.24 4.56 -4.85
C TYR A 100 16.61 6.05 -5.03
N PRO A 101 16.92 6.51 -6.27
CA PRO A 101 16.99 7.93 -6.57
C PRO A 101 15.63 8.58 -6.28
N THR A 102 15.53 9.27 -5.16
CA THR A 102 14.26 9.75 -4.58
C THR A 102 14.22 11.27 -4.60
N ARG A 103 13.10 11.85 -5.01
CA ARG A 103 12.85 13.28 -4.87
C ARG A 103 12.28 13.61 -3.51
N ILE A 104 12.97 14.48 -2.80
CA ILE A 104 12.54 15.03 -1.51
C ILE A 104 12.24 16.53 -1.65
N ILE A 105 11.31 17.01 -0.83
CA ILE A 105 11.00 18.44 -0.73
C ILE A 105 11.86 19.02 0.40
N SER A 106 12.64 20.06 0.09
CA SER A 106 13.39 20.78 1.11
C SER A 106 13.58 22.24 0.76
N THR A 107 13.18 23.13 1.67
CA THR A 107 13.44 24.57 1.57
C THR A 107 14.85 24.94 1.99
N ARG A 108 15.57 23.99 2.63
CA ARG A 108 16.93 24.19 3.14
C ARG A 108 17.96 23.60 2.20
N SER A 109 19.16 24.14 2.23
CA SER A 109 20.32 23.55 1.57
C SER A 109 21.09 22.70 2.56
N PHE A 110 21.54 21.53 2.12
CA PHE A 110 22.40 20.62 2.88
C PHE A 110 23.39 19.96 1.92
N ASN A 111 24.53 19.55 2.45
CA ASN A 111 25.56 18.83 1.68
C ASN A 111 25.33 17.30 1.76
N ASN A 112 24.88 16.82 2.90
CA ASN A 112 24.58 15.42 3.17
C ASN A 112 23.14 15.29 3.64
N ILE A 113 22.44 14.23 3.21
CA ILE A 113 21.05 13.93 3.63
C ILE A 113 20.96 13.55 5.10
N ALA A 114 21.99 12.85 5.59
CA ALA A 114 22.09 12.45 6.99
C ALA A 114 23.56 12.45 7.42
N GLU A 115 23.77 12.60 8.71
CA GLU A 115 25.09 12.57 9.37
C GLU A 115 24.99 11.67 10.60
N ASN A 116 26.00 10.81 10.78
CA ASN A 116 26.12 9.96 11.95
C ASN A 116 27.33 10.39 12.79
N TYR A 117 27.14 10.47 14.10
CA TYR A 117 28.14 10.74 15.11
C TYR A 117 28.24 9.50 16.00
N ILE A 118 29.11 8.57 15.61
CA ILE A 118 29.25 7.26 16.26
C ILE A 118 30.71 7.08 16.68
N ASP A 119 30.91 6.81 17.97
CA ASP A 119 32.16 6.32 18.56
C ASP A 119 31.85 5.36 19.72
N ASP A 120 32.84 4.99 20.52
CA ASP A 120 32.67 4.06 21.65
C ASP A 120 31.67 4.54 22.72
N GLU A 121 31.48 5.87 22.84
CA GLU A 121 30.61 6.48 23.85
C GLU A 121 29.37 7.13 23.23
N ILE A 122 29.48 7.63 22.00
CA ILE A 122 28.45 8.46 21.34
C ILE A 122 27.70 7.62 20.29
N SER A 123 26.37 7.73 20.28
CA SER A 123 25.52 7.18 19.22
C SER A 123 24.43 8.18 18.87
N GLY A 124 24.74 9.11 17.98
CA GLY A 124 23.83 10.16 17.54
C GLY A 124 23.83 10.32 16.02
N GLY A 125 22.72 10.80 15.49
CA GLY A 125 22.57 11.09 14.07
C GLY A 125 21.65 12.27 13.82
N LYS A 126 21.75 12.82 12.62
CA LYS A 126 20.93 13.95 12.16
C LYS A 126 20.47 13.70 10.73
N ILE A 127 19.19 13.94 10.48
CA ILE A 127 18.61 14.00 9.14
C ILE A 127 18.41 15.47 8.78
N ASN A 128 19.08 15.92 7.72
CA ASN A 128 19.22 17.36 7.37
C ASN A 128 18.03 17.93 6.57
N PHE A 129 16.95 17.17 6.43
CA PHE A 129 15.69 17.60 5.82
C PHE A 129 14.51 17.05 6.61
N ASP A 130 13.32 17.57 6.35
CA ASP A 130 12.11 17.09 7.01
C ASP A 130 11.61 15.78 6.40
N LEU A 131 12.11 14.66 6.91
CA LEU A 131 11.68 13.31 6.51
C LEU A 131 10.20 13.09 6.85
N VAL A 132 9.75 13.52 8.03
CA VAL A 132 8.39 13.30 8.55
C VAL A 132 7.37 14.11 7.75
N GLY A 133 7.69 15.39 7.47
CA GLY A 133 6.87 16.26 6.64
C GLY A 133 6.78 15.80 5.19
N ASN A 134 7.87 15.25 4.60
CA ASN A 134 7.82 14.66 3.26
C ASN A 134 6.88 13.44 3.22
N ILE A 135 6.92 12.58 4.21
CA ILE A 135 5.98 11.44 4.31
C ILE A 135 4.54 11.95 4.42
N PHE A 136 4.28 12.93 5.30
CA PHE A 136 2.97 13.55 5.41
C PHE A 136 2.47 14.10 4.08
N TYR A 137 3.31 14.86 3.37
CA TYR A 137 2.97 15.49 2.10
C TYR A 137 2.46 14.47 1.06
N HIS A 138 3.12 13.33 0.95
CA HIS A 138 2.72 12.25 0.04
C HIS A 138 1.42 11.58 0.49
N LEU A 139 1.32 11.13 1.74
CA LEU A 139 0.17 10.37 2.25
C LEU A 139 -1.11 11.21 2.33
N ALA A 140 -0.99 12.48 2.71
CA ALA A 140 -2.10 13.42 2.72
C ALA A 140 -2.52 13.86 1.30
N GLY A 141 -1.70 13.57 0.28
CA GLY A 141 -1.97 13.96 -1.10
C GLY A 141 -2.04 15.48 -1.28
N LEU A 142 -1.21 16.23 -0.57
CA LEU A 142 -1.30 17.69 -0.51
C LEU A 142 -1.14 18.35 -1.87
N GLU A 143 -0.25 17.86 -2.73
CA GLU A 143 -0.11 18.38 -4.08
C GLU A 143 -1.45 18.37 -4.84
N ARG A 144 -2.18 17.26 -4.74
CA ARG A 144 -3.45 17.06 -5.46
C ARG A 144 -4.61 17.84 -4.84
N SER A 145 -4.57 18.08 -3.54
CA SER A 145 -5.63 18.79 -2.82
C SER A 145 -5.68 20.30 -3.12
N TYR A 146 -4.59 20.86 -3.66
CA TYR A 146 -4.51 22.30 -4.03
C TYR A 146 -4.95 22.61 -5.46
N TYR A 147 -5.26 21.59 -6.25
CA TYR A 147 -5.88 21.79 -7.55
C TYR A 147 -7.39 21.79 -7.36
N PRO A 148 -8.06 22.96 -7.42
CA PRO A 148 -9.50 22.99 -7.41
C PRO A 148 -9.99 22.23 -8.66
N SER A 149 -10.81 21.22 -8.45
CA SER A 149 -11.61 20.65 -9.53
C SER A 149 -12.55 21.76 -10.02
N HIS A 150 -12.29 22.35 -11.17
CA HIS A 150 -13.10 23.43 -11.73
C HIS A 150 -14.53 22.99 -12.04
N GLU A 151 -14.80 21.69 -12.10
CA GLU A 151 -16.13 21.11 -12.24
C GLU A 151 -16.17 19.80 -11.45
N GLY A 152 -16.83 19.77 -10.31
CA GLY A 152 -16.91 18.70 -9.32
C GLY A 152 -16.70 17.27 -9.85
N ASN A 153 -15.92 16.47 -9.16
CA ASN A 153 -15.48 15.10 -9.45
C ASN A 153 -14.40 14.91 -10.55
N GLN A 154 -13.81 15.95 -11.12
CA GLN A 154 -12.68 15.72 -12.01
C GLN A 154 -11.47 15.19 -11.24
N ARG A 155 -10.92 14.09 -11.73
CA ARG A 155 -9.66 13.54 -11.26
C ARG A 155 -8.53 14.54 -11.53
N PHE A 156 -7.59 14.66 -10.60
CA PHE A 156 -6.33 15.36 -10.81
C PHE A 156 -5.60 14.79 -12.03
N ASP A 157 -5.13 15.66 -12.90
CA ASP A 157 -4.29 15.26 -14.04
C ASP A 157 -2.91 14.85 -13.54
N ASP A 158 -2.67 13.54 -13.56
CA ASP A 158 -1.47 12.92 -12.99
C ASP A 158 -0.18 13.51 -13.61
N GLU A 159 -0.18 13.92 -14.89
CA GLU A 159 1.00 14.47 -15.57
C GLU A 159 1.41 15.85 -15.05
N GLN A 160 0.49 16.58 -14.42
CA GLN A 160 0.78 17.85 -13.77
C GLN A 160 1.55 17.72 -12.47
N SER A 161 1.55 16.54 -11.86
CA SER A 161 2.31 16.29 -10.63
C SER A 161 3.80 16.52 -10.84
N ALA A 162 4.43 17.20 -9.86
CA ALA A 162 5.87 17.38 -9.83
C ALA A 162 6.63 16.05 -9.64
N PHE A 163 5.93 15.02 -9.14
CA PHE A 163 6.48 13.68 -8.92
C PHE A 163 6.17 12.70 -10.06
N TYR A 164 5.39 13.06 -11.07
CA TYR A 164 4.96 12.13 -12.11
C TYR A 164 6.10 11.42 -12.83
N THR A 165 7.20 12.12 -13.12
CA THR A 165 8.40 11.51 -13.72
C THR A 165 9.10 10.49 -12.82
N TYR A 166 8.84 10.55 -11.51
CA TYR A 166 9.36 9.64 -10.47
C TYR A 166 8.31 8.68 -9.93
N ARG A 167 7.14 8.58 -10.55
CA ARG A 167 6.03 7.71 -10.13
C ARG A 167 6.40 6.25 -9.97
N HIS A 168 7.46 5.82 -10.64
CA HIS A 168 8.00 4.46 -10.54
C HIS A 168 8.87 4.24 -9.29
N ILE A 169 9.09 5.26 -8.47
CA ILE A 169 9.87 5.20 -7.22
C ILE A 169 8.91 5.29 -6.02
N PRO A 170 8.92 4.32 -5.09
CA PRO A 170 8.19 4.41 -3.83
C PRO A 170 8.95 5.35 -2.87
N ALA A 171 8.71 6.66 -3.01
CA ALA A 171 9.47 7.70 -2.32
C ALA A 171 9.35 7.59 -0.79
N VAL A 172 8.13 7.36 -0.29
CA VAL A 172 7.87 7.19 1.15
C VAL A 172 8.62 5.98 1.71
N ASP A 173 8.61 4.86 0.98
CA ASP A 173 9.30 3.66 1.42
C ASP A 173 10.83 3.86 1.43
N SER A 174 11.36 4.69 0.54
CA SER A 174 12.79 5.07 0.55
C SER A 174 13.15 5.94 1.78
N LEU A 175 12.22 6.80 2.21
CA LEU A 175 12.38 7.60 3.43
C LEU A 175 12.30 6.71 4.68
N LEU A 176 11.37 5.76 4.71
CA LEU A 176 11.28 4.76 5.78
C LEU A 176 12.57 3.95 5.90
N TRP A 177 13.14 3.53 4.76
CA TRP A 177 14.41 2.80 4.71
C TRP A 177 15.57 3.60 5.31
N LEU A 178 15.65 4.91 5.02
CA LEU A 178 16.70 5.79 5.60
C LEU A 178 16.61 5.81 7.12
N LEU A 179 15.42 6.09 7.67
CA LEU A 179 15.23 6.15 9.12
C LEU A 179 15.46 4.79 9.78
N GLU A 180 14.96 3.71 9.18
CA GLU A 180 15.16 2.34 9.67
C GLU A 180 16.65 1.98 9.73
N SER A 181 17.41 2.34 8.70
CA SER A 181 18.85 2.07 8.65
C SER A 181 19.60 2.78 9.77
N MET A 182 19.27 4.06 10.01
CA MET A 182 19.86 4.83 11.12
C MET A 182 19.47 4.25 12.48
N LEU A 183 18.18 3.90 12.68
CA LEU A 183 17.73 3.30 13.93
C LEU A 183 18.47 1.99 14.25
N LYS A 184 18.66 1.12 13.25
CA LYS A 184 19.40 -0.14 13.40
C LYS A 184 20.87 0.09 13.71
N GLU A 185 21.51 1.02 13.04
CA GLU A 185 22.93 1.37 13.26
C GLU A 185 23.14 1.90 14.69
N HIS A 186 22.31 2.85 15.14
CA HIS A 186 22.42 3.41 16.48
C HIS A 186 22.04 2.42 17.59
N ALA A 187 21.04 1.55 17.34
CA ALA A 187 20.71 0.48 18.26
C ALA A 187 21.87 -0.51 18.44
N GLN A 188 22.50 -0.90 17.33
CA GLN A 188 23.64 -1.80 17.34
C GLN A 188 24.82 -1.18 18.08
N ASN A 189 25.17 0.08 17.81
CA ASN A 189 26.27 0.75 18.48
C ASN A 189 26.11 0.83 20.01
N LYS A 190 24.88 1.08 20.49
CA LYS A 190 24.55 1.09 21.93
C LYS A 190 24.19 -0.30 22.49
N LYS A 191 24.28 -1.36 21.67
CA LYS A 191 23.89 -2.74 22.05
C LYS A 191 22.45 -2.85 22.54
N ILE A 192 21.57 -2.00 22.05
CA ILE A 192 20.14 -1.99 22.37
C ILE A 192 19.45 -3.03 21.49
N PRO A 193 18.76 -4.04 22.07
CA PRO A 193 17.96 -4.96 21.29
C PRO A 193 16.81 -4.22 20.60
N LEU A 194 16.74 -4.30 19.27
CA LEU A 194 15.66 -3.70 18.51
C LEU A 194 14.70 -4.80 18.03
N ALA A 195 13.50 -4.84 18.62
CA ALA A 195 12.46 -5.79 18.25
C ALA A 195 11.51 -5.15 17.23
N GLN A 196 11.37 -5.80 16.09
CA GLN A 196 10.61 -5.33 14.95
C GLN A 196 9.53 -6.36 14.58
N LYS A 197 8.26 -5.95 14.61
CA LYS A 197 7.14 -6.79 14.12
C LYS A 197 7.33 -7.02 12.62
N CYS A 198 7.36 -8.28 12.18
CA CYS A 198 7.44 -8.60 10.76
C CYS A 198 6.25 -7.98 10.02
N LYS A 199 6.48 -7.49 8.80
CA LYS A 199 5.40 -6.83 8.03
C LYS A 199 4.30 -7.82 7.67
N TRP A 200 4.67 -9.05 7.31
CA TRP A 200 3.77 -10.07 6.80
C TRP A 200 3.84 -11.35 7.64
N PRO A 201 2.80 -12.21 7.58
CA PRO A 201 2.78 -13.50 8.26
C PRO A 201 4.00 -14.33 7.94
N GLU A 202 4.43 -15.18 8.86
CA GLU A 202 5.58 -16.11 8.70
C GLU A 202 6.89 -15.42 8.29
N ALA A 203 7.02 -14.11 8.48
CA ALA A 203 8.14 -13.29 8.02
C ALA A 203 8.36 -13.37 6.49
N GLN A 204 7.28 -13.47 5.73
CA GLN A 204 7.34 -13.45 4.27
C GLN A 204 7.88 -12.12 3.76
N THR A 205 8.51 -12.15 2.60
CA THR A 205 9.27 -10.99 2.10
C THR A 205 8.39 -9.86 1.59
N MET A 206 7.20 -10.18 1.07
CA MET A 206 6.22 -9.20 0.58
C MET A 206 4.82 -9.81 0.57
N ALA A 207 3.80 -8.97 0.60
CA ALA A 207 2.44 -9.38 0.31
C ALA A 207 2.11 -9.19 -1.17
N VAL A 208 1.18 -10.00 -1.68
CA VAL A 208 0.65 -9.90 -3.04
C VAL A 208 -0.86 -9.82 -2.98
N LEU A 209 -1.41 -8.79 -3.62
CA LEU A 209 -2.83 -8.65 -3.86
C LEU A 209 -3.13 -8.82 -5.34
N LEU A 210 -3.78 -9.92 -5.68
CA LEU A 210 -4.40 -10.10 -6.99
C LEU A 210 -5.84 -9.61 -6.91
N SER A 211 -6.27 -8.88 -7.90
CA SER A 211 -7.65 -8.39 -7.95
C SER A 211 -8.21 -8.35 -9.36
N HIS A 212 -9.53 -8.46 -9.43
CA HIS A 212 -10.29 -8.44 -10.67
C HIS A 212 -11.39 -7.39 -10.59
N THR A 213 -11.31 -6.38 -11.43
CA THR A 213 -12.43 -5.45 -11.64
C THR A 213 -13.43 -6.11 -12.57
N VAL A 214 -14.67 -6.20 -12.10
CA VAL A 214 -15.81 -6.71 -12.88
C VAL A 214 -16.62 -5.50 -13.33
N ASP A 215 -16.28 -4.95 -14.47
CA ASP A 215 -16.95 -3.80 -15.08
C ASP A 215 -17.95 -4.25 -16.16
N ASN A 216 -17.52 -5.11 -17.07
CA ASN A 216 -18.33 -5.63 -18.16
C ASN A 216 -18.30 -7.16 -18.17
N LEU A 217 -19.48 -7.76 -18.23
CA LEU A 217 -19.67 -9.20 -18.40
C LEU A 217 -20.07 -9.57 -19.84
N GLN A 218 -20.64 -8.59 -20.57
CA GLN A 218 -21.10 -8.76 -21.94
C GLN A 218 -20.23 -7.94 -22.89
N LYS A 219 -19.60 -8.62 -23.84
CA LYS A 219 -18.87 -7.91 -24.91
C LYS A 219 -19.79 -7.40 -26.01
N TRP A 220 -20.83 -8.17 -26.29
CA TRP A 220 -21.72 -7.97 -27.41
C TRP A 220 -23.15 -7.73 -26.94
N ASP A 221 -23.75 -6.64 -27.38
CA ASP A 221 -25.19 -6.45 -27.50
C ASP A 221 -25.52 -6.19 -28.97
N LEU A 222 -26.78 -6.11 -29.31
CA LEU A 222 -27.20 -5.89 -30.71
C LEU A 222 -26.66 -4.58 -31.28
N SER A 223 -26.47 -3.55 -30.46
CA SER A 223 -25.94 -2.26 -30.89
C SER A 223 -24.44 -2.30 -31.08
N SER A 224 -23.70 -2.92 -30.17
CA SER A 224 -22.25 -3.09 -30.25
C SER A 224 -21.83 -4.00 -31.39
N LEU A 225 -22.63 -5.04 -31.70
CA LEU A 225 -22.41 -5.87 -32.90
C LEU A 225 -22.42 -5.06 -34.18
N VAL A 226 -23.39 -4.14 -34.33
CA VAL A 226 -23.50 -3.28 -35.51
C VAL A 226 -22.34 -2.28 -35.57
N LEU A 227 -22.01 -1.63 -34.46
CA LEU A 227 -20.92 -0.65 -34.38
C LEU A 227 -19.54 -1.27 -34.61
N SER A 228 -19.35 -2.54 -34.20
CA SER A 228 -18.08 -3.25 -34.34
C SER A 228 -17.75 -3.67 -35.79
N VAL A 229 -18.67 -3.51 -36.73
CA VAL A 229 -18.40 -3.75 -38.18
C VAL A 229 -17.30 -2.82 -38.70
N ALA A 230 -17.26 -1.58 -38.24
CA ALA A 230 -16.19 -0.64 -38.59
C ALA A 230 -14.81 -1.10 -38.09
N ASP A 231 -14.75 -1.66 -36.88
CA ASP A 231 -13.51 -2.22 -36.31
C ASP A 231 -13.07 -3.49 -37.06
N ASP A 232 -14.02 -4.31 -37.53
CA ASP A 232 -13.71 -5.49 -38.37
C ASP A 232 -13.05 -5.06 -39.70
N PHE A 233 -13.57 -4.05 -40.35
CA PHE A 233 -12.94 -3.48 -41.55
C PHE A 233 -11.55 -2.92 -41.26
N TYR A 234 -11.36 -2.23 -40.14
CA TYR A 234 -10.05 -1.73 -39.73
C TYR A 234 -9.04 -2.87 -39.52
N LEU A 235 -9.44 -3.96 -38.86
CA LEU A 235 -8.57 -5.13 -38.65
C LEU A 235 -8.19 -5.81 -39.97
N LEU A 236 -9.10 -5.90 -40.93
CA LEU A 236 -8.84 -6.42 -42.29
C LEU A 236 -7.89 -5.51 -43.06
N PHE A 237 -8.12 -4.19 -43.07
CA PHE A 237 -7.27 -3.23 -43.78
C PHE A 237 -5.86 -3.14 -43.19
N THR A 238 -5.70 -3.39 -41.90
CA THR A 238 -4.40 -3.40 -41.22
C THR A 238 -3.72 -4.77 -41.23
N LEU A 239 -4.26 -5.75 -41.99
CA LEU A 239 -3.76 -7.13 -42.10
C LEU A 239 -3.62 -7.84 -40.74
N LYS A 240 -4.41 -7.46 -39.75
CA LYS A 240 -4.49 -8.12 -38.44
C LYS A 240 -5.46 -9.33 -38.51
N ILE A 241 -5.22 -10.22 -39.45
CA ILE A 241 -6.13 -11.31 -39.83
C ILE A 241 -6.44 -12.24 -38.64
N GLN A 242 -5.45 -12.52 -37.79
CA GLN A 242 -5.65 -13.37 -36.61
C GLN A 242 -6.60 -12.73 -35.58
N GLN A 243 -6.48 -11.43 -35.33
CA GLN A 243 -7.38 -10.68 -34.45
C GLN A 243 -8.78 -10.60 -35.03
N TRP A 244 -8.89 -10.37 -36.33
CA TRP A 244 -10.16 -10.35 -37.04
C TRP A 244 -10.89 -11.70 -36.94
N PHE A 245 -10.22 -12.82 -37.17
CA PHE A 245 -10.81 -14.16 -37.02
C PHE A 245 -11.27 -14.41 -35.57
N HIS A 246 -10.49 -14.01 -34.59
CA HIS A 246 -10.85 -14.17 -33.20
C HIS A 246 -12.11 -13.35 -32.83
N THR A 247 -12.19 -12.11 -33.33
CA THR A 247 -13.36 -11.23 -33.12
C THR A 247 -14.59 -11.78 -33.81
N LEU A 248 -14.45 -12.23 -35.06
CA LEU A 248 -15.54 -12.85 -35.82
C LEU A 248 -16.04 -14.12 -35.15
N TRP A 249 -15.13 -14.98 -34.69
CA TRP A 249 -15.48 -16.22 -33.99
C TRP A 249 -16.24 -15.93 -32.70
N GLY A 250 -15.81 -14.96 -31.92
CA GLY A 250 -16.52 -14.51 -30.70
C GLY A 250 -17.93 -14.01 -30.98
N LYS A 251 -18.14 -13.24 -32.07
CA LYS A 251 -19.47 -12.81 -32.50
C LYS A 251 -20.38 -13.98 -32.89
N LEU A 252 -19.83 -14.98 -33.62
CA LEU A 252 -20.56 -16.17 -33.97
C LEU A 252 -20.92 -17.02 -32.76
N GLN A 253 -20.01 -17.21 -31.83
CA GLN A 253 -20.30 -17.90 -30.56
C GLN A 253 -21.42 -17.21 -29.79
N TYR A 254 -21.37 -15.87 -29.62
CA TYR A 254 -22.42 -15.12 -28.95
C TYR A 254 -23.79 -15.34 -29.63
N LEU A 255 -23.85 -15.22 -30.96
CA LEU A 255 -25.11 -15.40 -31.72
C LEU A 255 -25.72 -16.80 -31.63
N PHE A 256 -24.88 -17.84 -31.48
CA PHE A 256 -25.35 -19.23 -31.52
C PHE A 256 -25.40 -19.92 -30.17
N THR A 257 -24.63 -19.45 -29.17
CA THR A 257 -24.47 -20.15 -27.88
C THR A 257 -24.75 -19.29 -26.68
N ASN A 258 -25.09 -17.99 -26.84
CA ASN A 258 -25.14 -16.99 -25.77
C ASN A 258 -23.88 -16.98 -24.90
N TYR A 259 -22.71 -17.33 -25.47
CA TYR A 259 -21.44 -17.32 -24.76
C TYR A 259 -21.01 -15.88 -24.48
N GLU A 260 -20.92 -15.54 -23.20
CA GLU A 260 -20.47 -14.22 -22.75
C GLU A 260 -18.94 -14.18 -22.72
N LEU A 261 -18.34 -13.46 -23.67
CA LEU A 261 -16.89 -13.43 -23.88
C LEU A 261 -16.11 -12.84 -22.68
N TYR A 262 -16.77 -12.03 -21.85
CA TYR A 262 -16.16 -11.40 -20.69
C TYR A 262 -16.44 -12.11 -19.35
N TRP A 263 -17.17 -13.22 -19.38
CA TRP A 263 -17.41 -14.09 -18.24
C TRP A 263 -16.22 -15.01 -17.98
N ASN A 264 -15.09 -14.43 -17.54
CA ASN A 264 -13.82 -15.17 -17.40
C ASN A 264 -13.47 -15.45 -15.93
N PHE A 265 -14.47 -15.72 -15.09
CA PHE A 265 -14.24 -16.03 -13.68
C PHE A 265 -13.47 -17.32 -13.49
N ASP A 266 -13.89 -18.39 -14.16
CA ASP A 266 -13.27 -19.70 -14.02
C ASP A 266 -11.84 -19.74 -14.57
N GLU A 267 -11.55 -18.99 -15.63
CA GLU A 267 -10.23 -18.92 -16.23
C GLU A 267 -9.20 -18.34 -15.28
N PHE A 268 -9.49 -17.19 -14.66
CA PHE A 268 -8.61 -16.60 -13.67
C PHE A 268 -8.50 -17.44 -12.41
N GLN A 269 -9.63 -17.88 -11.84
CA GLN A 269 -9.66 -18.72 -10.64
C GLN A 269 -8.94 -20.05 -10.82
N ALA A 270 -9.00 -20.68 -12.00
CA ALA A 270 -8.26 -21.90 -12.28
C ALA A 270 -6.75 -21.67 -12.24
N MET A 271 -6.27 -20.62 -12.90
CA MET A 271 -4.85 -20.27 -12.89
C MET A 271 -4.34 -19.94 -11.47
N GLU A 272 -5.14 -19.22 -10.68
CA GLU A 272 -4.81 -18.85 -9.29
C GLU A 272 -4.75 -20.08 -8.39
N ARG A 273 -5.76 -20.95 -8.45
CA ARG A 273 -5.82 -22.19 -7.68
C ARG A 273 -4.61 -23.10 -7.97
N ASP A 274 -4.22 -23.24 -9.24
CA ASP A 274 -3.06 -24.05 -9.62
C ASP A 274 -1.72 -23.49 -9.07
N ASN A 275 -1.74 -22.25 -8.56
CA ASN A 275 -0.59 -21.57 -7.97
C ASN A 275 -0.77 -21.24 -6.48
N ASP A 276 -1.80 -21.76 -5.80
CA ASP A 276 -2.12 -21.49 -4.39
C ASP A 276 -2.31 -20.00 -4.11
N CYS A 277 -2.94 -19.28 -5.04
CA CYS A 277 -3.21 -17.85 -4.94
C CYS A 277 -4.69 -17.59 -4.69
N HIS A 278 -4.96 -16.52 -3.92
CA HIS A 278 -6.29 -15.97 -3.70
C HIS A 278 -6.36 -14.55 -4.22
N SER A 279 -7.55 -14.14 -4.66
CA SER A 279 -7.80 -12.82 -5.22
C SER A 279 -9.06 -12.16 -4.66
N THR A 280 -9.25 -10.88 -4.97
CA THR A 280 -10.45 -10.12 -4.64
C THR A 280 -11.15 -9.68 -5.91
N PHE A 281 -12.42 -10.04 -6.07
CA PHE A 281 -13.27 -9.61 -7.18
C PHE A 281 -14.09 -8.39 -6.75
N TYR A 282 -14.00 -7.29 -7.49
CA TYR A 282 -14.77 -6.08 -7.23
C TYR A 282 -15.98 -6.03 -8.15
N LEU A 283 -17.20 -6.13 -7.56
CA LEU A 283 -18.48 -6.14 -8.26
C LEU A 283 -19.32 -4.92 -7.88
N GLY A 284 -20.04 -4.38 -8.87
CA GLY A 284 -21.10 -3.39 -8.64
C GLY A 284 -22.41 -4.03 -8.23
N THR A 285 -23.39 -3.20 -7.87
CA THR A 285 -24.71 -3.68 -7.43
C THR A 285 -25.77 -3.56 -8.50
N ASP A 286 -25.73 -2.49 -9.29
CA ASP A 286 -26.80 -2.13 -10.22
C ASP A 286 -26.20 -1.80 -11.59
N LYS A 287 -26.94 -2.14 -12.64
CA LYS A 287 -26.63 -1.74 -14.01
C LYS A 287 -26.64 -0.21 -14.13
N CYS A 288 -25.59 0.34 -14.75
CA CYS A 288 -25.43 1.77 -14.97
C CYS A 288 -24.57 2.03 -16.23
N GLU A 289 -24.13 3.27 -16.46
CA GLU A 289 -23.29 3.58 -17.62
C GLU A 289 -21.97 2.80 -17.61
N ASP A 290 -21.38 2.58 -16.42
CA ASP A 290 -20.10 1.90 -16.24
C ASP A 290 -20.23 0.37 -16.05
N LEU A 291 -21.46 -0.17 -15.85
CA LEU A 291 -21.70 -1.57 -15.49
C LEU A 291 -22.86 -2.14 -16.30
N ASP A 292 -22.63 -3.23 -17.01
CA ASP A 292 -23.62 -3.88 -17.88
C ASP A 292 -24.49 -4.94 -17.19
N TYR A 293 -24.32 -5.15 -15.89
CA TYR A 293 -25.00 -6.17 -15.07
C TYR A 293 -25.56 -5.61 -13.76
N GLY A 294 -26.35 -6.41 -13.06
CA GLY A 294 -26.84 -6.14 -11.70
C GLY A 294 -26.78 -7.42 -10.85
N LEU A 295 -26.84 -7.26 -9.52
CA LEU A 295 -26.79 -8.39 -8.57
C LEU A 295 -28.05 -9.26 -8.57
N GLU A 296 -29.11 -8.87 -9.26
CA GLU A 296 -30.32 -9.68 -9.46
C GLU A 296 -30.12 -10.84 -10.43
N ASP A 297 -29.03 -10.85 -11.21
CA ASP A 297 -28.68 -11.93 -12.12
C ASP A 297 -28.38 -13.22 -11.34
N ALA A 298 -29.14 -14.29 -11.62
CA ALA A 298 -29.03 -15.55 -10.90
C ALA A 298 -27.70 -16.27 -11.15
N ASP A 299 -27.17 -16.17 -12.37
CA ASP A 299 -25.90 -16.79 -12.73
C ASP A 299 -24.74 -16.06 -12.01
N LEU A 300 -24.80 -14.72 -11.92
CA LEU A 300 -23.84 -13.94 -11.16
C LEU A 300 -23.93 -14.23 -9.65
N GLN A 301 -25.11 -14.41 -9.10
CA GLN A 301 -25.26 -14.81 -7.69
C GLN A 301 -24.64 -16.18 -7.42
N ALA A 302 -24.83 -17.14 -8.32
CA ALA A 302 -24.21 -18.46 -8.22
C ALA A 302 -22.68 -18.36 -8.29
N GLU A 303 -22.16 -17.54 -9.20
CA GLU A 303 -20.71 -17.30 -9.34
C GLU A 303 -20.12 -16.65 -8.08
N ILE A 304 -20.78 -15.66 -7.49
CA ILE A 304 -20.37 -15.02 -6.23
C ILE A 304 -20.20 -16.08 -5.11
N GLN A 305 -21.14 -17.02 -5.01
CA GLN A 305 -21.03 -18.10 -4.02
C GLN A 305 -19.85 -19.03 -4.31
N GLN A 306 -19.56 -19.32 -5.57
CA GLN A 306 -18.41 -20.14 -5.96
C GLN A 306 -17.08 -19.43 -5.65
N ILE A 307 -16.97 -18.13 -5.95
CA ILE A 307 -15.80 -17.31 -5.65
C ILE A 307 -15.49 -17.39 -4.15
N MET A 308 -16.50 -17.17 -3.30
CA MET A 308 -16.34 -17.23 -1.84
C MET A 308 -16.02 -18.63 -1.34
N ALA A 309 -16.64 -19.67 -1.90
CA ALA A 309 -16.40 -21.07 -1.52
C ALA A 309 -14.98 -21.52 -1.86
N ARG A 310 -14.32 -20.90 -2.84
CA ARG A 310 -12.92 -21.15 -3.24
C ARG A 310 -11.91 -20.34 -2.43
N GLY A 311 -12.34 -19.56 -1.42
CA GLY A 311 -11.48 -18.75 -0.55
C GLY A 311 -11.10 -17.39 -1.11
N ASN A 312 -11.67 -16.98 -2.25
CA ASN A 312 -11.53 -15.64 -2.79
C ASN A 312 -12.47 -14.65 -2.08
N ASP A 313 -12.24 -13.35 -2.24
CA ASP A 313 -13.04 -12.31 -1.61
C ASP A 313 -13.83 -11.49 -2.63
N ILE A 314 -14.92 -10.88 -2.15
CA ILE A 314 -15.73 -9.94 -2.91
C ILE A 314 -15.63 -8.56 -2.27
N GLY A 315 -15.27 -7.56 -3.08
CA GLY A 315 -15.30 -6.14 -2.75
C GLY A 315 -16.38 -5.40 -3.54
N LEU A 316 -16.80 -4.25 -3.04
CA LEU A 316 -17.76 -3.37 -3.72
C LEU A 316 -17.06 -2.50 -4.77
N LEU A 317 -17.48 -2.57 -6.03
CA LEU A 317 -17.11 -1.66 -7.08
C LEU A 317 -18.09 -0.48 -7.12
N LEU A 318 -17.58 0.73 -6.98
CA LEU A 318 -18.35 1.96 -7.10
C LEU A 318 -18.12 2.59 -8.47
N PRO A 319 -19.15 2.86 -9.27
CA PRO A 319 -19.01 3.50 -10.59
C PRO A 319 -18.59 4.97 -10.47
N ASN A 320 -18.19 5.56 -11.60
CA ASN A 320 -17.73 6.97 -11.67
C ASN A 320 -18.85 8.01 -11.67
N ASP A 321 -20.09 7.60 -11.73
CA ASP A 321 -21.24 8.53 -11.69
C ASP A 321 -21.09 9.54 -10.55
N LYS A 322 -21.73 10.69 -10.66
CA LYS A 322 -21.88 11.64 -9.54
C LYS A 322 -22.74 11.02 -8.45
N ILE A 323 -22.15 10.08 -7.70
CA ILE A 323 -22.85 9.31 -6.67
C ILE A 323 -22.90 10.12 -5.39
N SER A 324 -24.11 10.29 -4.87
CA SER A 324 -24.29 10.85 -3.53
C SER A 324 -23.86 9.85 -2.46
N ARG A 325 -23.59 10.36 -1.25
CA ARG A 325 -23.31 9.51 -0.07
C ARG A 325 -24.40 8.44 0.11
N ASP A 326 -25.67 8.81 -0.02
CA ASP A 326 -26.79 7.92 0.26
C ASP A 326 -26.88 6.79 -0.79
N GLN A 327 -26.55 7.06 -2.04
CA GLN A 327 -26.43 6.04 -3.08
C GLN A 327 -25.26 5.08 -2.80
N MET A 328 -24.08 5.59 -2.40
CA MET A 328 -22.96 4.73 -2.01
C MET A 328 -23.32 3.85 -0.80
N LEU A 329 -24.00 4.43 0.20
CA LEU A 329 -24.42 3.70 1.38
C LEU A 329 -25.45 2.62 1.02
N SER A 330 -26.41 2.92 0.16
CA SER A 330 -27.40 1.96 -0.33
C SER A 330 -26.71 0.80 -1.04
N ARG A 331 -25.81 1.07 -1.97
CA ARG A 331 -25.04 0.03 -2.69
C ARG A 331 -24.24 -0.83 -1.72
N LYS A 332 -23.57 -0.22 -0.74
CA LYS A 332 -22.86 -0.96 0.31
C LYS A 332 -23.80 -1.89 1.08
N GLN A 333 -24.98 -1.42 1.46
CA GLN A 333 -25.96 -2.23 2.20
C GLN A 333 -26.50 -3.40 1.37
N VAL A 334 -26.79 -3.18 0.09
CA VAL A 334 -27.22 -4.24 -0.84
C VAL A 334 -26.14 -5.33 -0.92
N MET A 335 -24.88 -4.94 -1.12
CA MET A 335 -23.78 -5.89 -1.22
C MET A 335 -23.55 -6.64 0.12
N LEU A 336 -23.60 -5.96 1.25
CA LEU A 336 -23.46 -6.58 2.58
C LEU A 336 -24.56 -7.60 2.84
N HIS A 337 -25.80 -7.29 2.45
CA HIS A 337 -26.93 -8.22 2.55
C HIS A 337 -26.71 -9.44 1.66
N GLN A 338 -26.32 -9.25 0.40
CA GLN A 338 -26.03 -10.32 -0.57
C GLN A 338 -24.94 -11.29 -0.07
N LEU A 339 -23.91 -10.74 0.57
CA LEU A 339 -22.76 -11.52 1.06
C LEU A 339 -22.93 -12.04 2.49
N ALA A 340 -24.02 -11.70 3.18
CA ALA A 340 -24.25 -11.96 4.60
C ALA A 340 -23.03 -11.52 5.47
N ARG A 341 -22.56 -10.29 5.27
CA ARG A 341 -21.39 -9.71 5.95
C ARG A 341 -21.73 -8.40 6.64
N GLU A 342 -20.93 -8.04 7.66
CA GLU A 342 -21.04 -6.76 8.36
C GLU A 342 -20.13 -5.67 7.78
N GLN A 343 -19.04 -6.06 7.15
CA GLN A 343 -18.05 -5.16 6.60
C GLN A 343 -17.62 -5.58 5.20
N ILE A 344 -17.27 -4.59 4.37
CA ILE A 344 -16.79 -4.80 3.02
C ILE A 344 -15.73 -3.74 2.66
N GLY A 345 -14.76 -4.13 1.89
CA GLY A 345 -13.87 -3.21 1.21
C GLY A 345 -14.46 -2.71 -0.09
N LEU A 346 -13.91 -1.63 -0.62
CA LEU A 346 -14.38 -1.05 -1.87
C LEU A 346 -13.25 -0.68 -2.84
N ARG A 347 -13.67 -0.49 -4.09
CA ARG A 347 -12.87 0.11 -5.16
C ARG A 347 -13.73 1.13 -5.89
N GLN A 348 -13.17 2.32 -6.12
CA GLN A 348 -13.75 3.31 -7.03
C GLN A 348 -13.34 2.96 -8.46
N MET A 349 -14.29 2.96 -9.40
CA MET A 349 -14.03 2.79 -10.82
C MET A 349 -12.94 3.77 -11.28
N ASP A 350 -12.14 3.37 -12.26
CA ASP A 350 -10.96 4.14 -12.74
C ASP A 350 -9.98 4.59 -11.66
N TYR A 351 -10.10 4.04 -10.46
CA TYR A 351 -9.22 4.39 -9.33
C TYR A 351 -9.22 5.89 -9.02
N ASN A 352 -10.36 6.54 -9.15
CA ASN A 352 -10.50 7.94 -8.76
C ASN A 352 -10.40 8.08 -7.24
N SER A 353 -9.30 8.66 -6.79
CA SER A 353 -8.98 8.83 -5.36
C SER A 353 -8.70 10.30 -5.04
N ASN A 354 -9.54 11.22 -5.57
CA ASN A 354 -9.46 12.62 -5.21
C ASN A 354 -9.92 12.85 -3.76
N SER A 355 -9.68 14.04 -3.21
CA SER A 355 -10.01 14.36 -1.81
C SER A 355 -11.50 14.23 -1.51
N GLU A 356 -12.38 14.58 -2.44
CA GLU A 356 -13.84 14.48 -2.28
C GLU A 356 -14.30 13.02 -2.19
N ILE A 357 -13.79 12.17 -3.07
CA ILE A 357 -14.08 10.74 -3.05
C ILE A 357 -13.55 10.09 -1.76
N ARG A 358 -12.34 10.45 -1.31
CA ARG A 358 -11.81 9.95 -0.03
C ARG A 358 -12.69 10.35 1.17
N VAL A 359 -13.23 11.58 1.17
CA VAL A 359 -14.20 12.03 2.19
C VAL A 359 -15.53 11.28 2.09
N LEU A 360 -15.99 10.95 0.88
CA LEU A 360 -17.20 10.14 0.71
C LEU A 360 -16.98 8.71 1.21
N HIS A 361 -15.83 8.10 0.93
CA HIS A 361 -15.48 6.79 1.48
C HIS A 361 -15.47 6.81 3.01
N GLU A 362 -14.90 7.84 3.64
CA GLU A 362 -14.94 7.98 5.10
C GLU A 362 -16.36 7.96 5.66
N LYS A 363 -17.30 8.64 4.99
CA LYS A 363 -18.69 8.72 5.43
C LYS A 363 -19.49 7.41 5.33
N ILE A 364 -19.00 6.43 4.57
CA ILE A 364 -19.64 5.11 4.42
C ILE A 364 -18.88 4.02 5.19
N HIS A 365 -17.75 4.33 5.84
CA HIS A 365 -16.96 3.45 6.68
C HIS A 365 -16.70 2.06 6.06
N PRO A 366 -15.97 1.96 4.94
CA PRO A 366 -15.55 0.67 4.40
C PRO A 366 -14.45 0.07 5.28
N LEU A 367 -14.22 -1.24 5.16
CA LEU A 367 -13.09 -1.89 5.80
C LEU A 367 -11.76 -1.37 5.22
N TYR A 368 -11.71 -1.25 3.91
CA TYR A 368 -10.58 -0.68 3.16
C TYR A 368 -11.07 -0.07 1.84
N SER A 369 -10.23 0.78 1.24
CA SER A 369 -10.38 1.24 -0.14
C SER A 369 -9.15 0.85 -0.95
N GLN A 370 -9.34 0.15 -2.07
CA GLN A 370 -8.27 -0.14 -3.03
C GLN A 370 -8.46 0.72 -4.29
N SER A 371 -8.46 2.04 -4.11
CA SER A 371 -8.76 3.03 -5.16
C SER A 371 -7.59 3.95 -5.47
N SER A 372 -6.37 3.61 -5.05
CA SER A 372 -5.18 4.44 -5.25
C SER A 372 -4.28 3.88 -6.34
N ALA A 373 -4.37 4.46 -7.53
CA ALA A 373 -3.48 4.19 -8.67
C ALA A 373 -3.45 5.37 -9.63
N PHE A 374 -2.41 5.47 -10.44
CA PHE A 374 -2.40 6.38 -11.59
C PHE A 374 -3.43 5.96 -12.64
N LYS A 375 -3.91 6.92 -13.44
CA LYS A 375 -4.91 6.62 -14.47
C LYS A 375 -4.32 5.77 -15.60
N ASP A 376 -3.25 6.27 -16.23
CA ASP A 376 -2.76 5.76 -17.50
C ASP A 376 -1.34 5.19 -17.44
N SER A 377 -0.77 5.03 -16.24
CA SER A 377 0.60 4.52 -16.08
C SER A 377 0.78 3.76 -14.77
N PRO A 378 1.60 2.71 -14.74
CA PRO A 378 1.93 2.03 -13.49
C PRO A 378 2.79 2.91 -12.57
N GLY A 379 2.71 2.67 -11.27
CA GLY A 379 3.52 3.41 -10.30
C GLY A 379 2.94 3.41 -8.88
N PHE A 380 3.61 4.18 -8.03
CA PHE A 380 3.28 4.31 -6.60
C PHE A 380 2.60 5.66 -6.36
N TYR A 381 1.28 5.69 -6.50
CA TYR A 381 0.46 6.92 -6.54
C TYR A 381 0.59 7.81 -5.30
N ASP A 382 0.63 7.21 -4.10
CA ASP A 382 0.85 7.92 -2.84
C ASP A 382 2.30 7.78 -2.34
N GLY A 383 3.23 7.38 -3.22
CA GLY A 383 4.65 7.22 -2.91
C GLY A 383 5.00 6.04 -2.03
N THR A 384 4.04 5.16 -1.70
CA THR A 384 4.25 4.00 -0.83
C THR A 384 3.69 2.71 -1.42
N THR A 385 4.27 1.60 -1.00
CA THR A 385 3.78 0.23 -1.25
C THR A 385 3.04 -0.36 -0.05
N LEU A 386 2.86 0.40 1.04
CA LEU A 386 2.31 -0.07 2.30
C LEU A 386 0.88 0.46 2.52
N PRO A 387 0.03 -0.25 3.26
CA PRO A 387 -1.28 0.25 3.65
C PRO A 387 -1.16 1.46 4.57
N PHE A 388 -2.07 2.41 4.41
CA PHE A 388 -2.14 3.56 5.30
C PHE A 388 -3.57 4.08 5.42
N HIS A 389 -3.84 4.86 6.46
CA HIS A 389 -5.10 5.58 6.60
C HIS A 389 -4.98 6.95 5.93
N PRO A 390 -5.86 7.33 4.99
CA PRO A 390 -5.80 8.67 4.39
C PRO A 390 -5.90 9.79 5.44
N TRP A 391 -5.29 10.94 5.15
CA TRP A 391 -5.45 12.15 5.95
C TRP A 391 -6.62 12.98 5.41
N LEU A 392 -7.64 13.21 6.25
CA LEU A 392 -8.85 13.96 5.92
C LEU A 392 -9.11 15.07 6.97
N GLY A 393 -8.05 15.80 7.36
CA GLY A 393 -8.08 16.68 8.55
C GLY A 393 -7.95 15.92 9.86
N GLY A 394 -7.69 14.64 9.77
CA GLY A 394 -7.44 13.63 10.78
C GLY A 394 -7.19 12.28 10.09
N LYS A 395 -6.73 11.28 10.85
CA LYS A 395 -6.57 9.90 10.37
C LYS A 395 -7.94 9.33 10.01
N ALA A 396 -8.13 8.87 8.77
CA ALA A 396 -9.37 8.23 8.33
C ALA A 396 -9.61 6.89 9.05
N SER A 397 -10.88 6.47 9.12
CA SER A 397 -11.28 5.22 9.78
C SER A 397 -10.99 3.96 8.95
N TYR A 398 -10.69 4.10 7.66
CA TYR A 398 -10.44 2.99 6.74
C TYR A 398 -8.99 2.96 6.25
N LEU A 399 -8.53 1.76 5.86
CA LEU A 399 -7.23 1.59 5.20
C LEU A 399 -7.33 1.87 3.71
N LEU A 400 -6.33 2.56 3.17
CA LEU A 400 -6.10 2.66 1.74
C LEU A 400 -5.02 1.67 1.33
N LEU A 401 -5.35 0.80 0.37
CA LEU A 401 -4.45 -0.18 -0.20
C LEU A 401 -3.94 0.33 -1.55
N PRO A 402 -2.63 0.53 -1.72
CA PRO A 402 -2.08 1.00 -2.99
C PRO A 402 -2.18 -0.08 -4.07
N THR A 403 -2.43 0.33 -5.32
CA THR A 403 -2.38 -0.53 -6.50
C THR A 403 -1.23 -0.12 -7.39
N THR A 404 -0.34 -1.07 -7.69
CA THR A 404 0.90 -0.82 -8.44
C THR A 404 0.70 -0.94 -9.94
N TYR A 405 -0.06 -1.94 -10.39
CA TYR A 405 -0.19 -2.27 -11.79
C TYR A 405 -1.62 -2.67 -12.17
N ARG A 406 -2.07 -2.19 -13.34
CA ARG A 406 -3.39 -2.51 -13.91
C ARG A 406 -3.21 -2.99 -15.35
N ASP A 407 -4.05 -3.91 -15.79
CA ASP A 407 -4.08 -4.39 -17.18
C ASP A 407 -4.32 -3.27 -18.19
N GLN A 408 -5.04 -2.21 -17.79
CA GLN A 408 -5.27 -1.02 -18.61
C GLN A 408 -3.96 -0.37 -19.09
N TYR A 409 -2.87 -0.45 -18.32
CA TYR A 409 -1.56 0.09 -18.71
C TYR A 409 -0.90 -0.66 -19.87
N LEU A 410 -1.42 -1.83 -20.22
CA LEU A 410 -1.02 -2.56 -21.42
C LEU A 410 -1.55 -1.91 -22.69
N ARG A 411 -2.57 -1.07 -22.61
CA ARG A 411 -3.18 -0.37 -23.75
C ARG A 411 -2.43 0.94 -24.03
N VAL A 412 -1.56 0.93 -25.04
CA VAL A 412 -0.82 2.13 -25.48
C VAL A 412 -1.77 3.15 -26.13
N ASN A 413 -2.78 2.64 -26.84
CA ASN A 413 -3.91 3.41 -27.39
C ASN A 413 -5.04 2.43 -27.78
N LYS A 414 -6.16 2.96 -28.31
CA LYS A 414 -7.34 2.14 -28.70
C LYS A 414 -6.98 0.91 -29.56
N HIS A 415 -5.91 0.99 -30.37
CA HIS A 415 -5.58 -0.04 -31.37
C HIS A 415 -4.21 -0.72 -31.14
N LYS A 416 -3.48 -0.33 -30.11
CA LYS A 416 -2.13 -0.84 -29.84
C LYS A 416 -2.00 -1.29 -28.39
N ILE A 417 -1.65 -2.53 -28.22
CA ILE A 417 -1.32 -3.15 -26.94
C ILE A 417 0.20 -3.28 -26.85
N LEU A 418 0.77 -3.12 -25.66
CA LEU A 418 2.19 -3.31 -25.39
C LEU A 418 2.62 -4.72 -25.79
N ALA A 419 3.84 -4.90 -26.28
CA ALA A 419 4.33 -6.25 -26.59
C ALA A 419 4.47 -7.09 -25.31
N LEU A 420 4.24 -8.39 -25.41
CA LEU A 420 4.26 -9.30 -24.25
C LEU A 420 5.58 -9.21 -23.46
N ASP A 421 6.72 -9.15 -24.16
CA ASP A 421 8.03 -9.12 -23.48
C ASP A 421 8.27 -7.78 -22.78
N ASP A 422 7.79 -6.67 -23.35
CA ASP A 422 7.82 -5.34 -22.70
C ASP A 422 6.91 -5.32 -21.48
N ALA A 423 5.71 -5.92 -21.56
CA ALA A 423 4.78 -6.05 -20.44
C ALA A 423 5.40 -6.87 -19.29
N LYS A 424 6.04 -8.00 -19.61
CA LYS A 424 6.77 -8.82 -18.63
C LYS A 424 7.92 -8.06 -17.98
N ALA A 425 8.71 -7.33 -18.78
CA ALA A 425 9.83 -6.54 -18.27
C ALA A 425 9.34 -5.43 -17.32
N GLN A 426 8.25 -4.75 -17.69
CA GLN A 426 7.64 -3.71 -16.88
C GLN A 426 7.14 -4.25 -15.54
N ILE A 427 6.33 -5.33 -15.56
CA ILE A 427 5.81 -5.98 -14.34
C ILE A 427 6.95 -6.46 -13.44
N LYS A 428 7.98 -7.10 -14.03
CA LYS A 428 9.15 -7.58 -13.29
C LYS A 428 9.89 -6.44 -12.59
N SER A 429 10.01 -5.27 -13.24
CA SER A 429 10.65 -4.09 -12.66
C SER A 429 9.92 -3.62 -11.40
N TYR A 430 8.59 -3.48 -11.45
CA TYR A 430 7.79 -3.10 -10.28
C TYR A 430 7.80 -4.17 -9.19
N PHE A 431 7.72 -5.44 -9.56
CA PHE A 431 7.86 -6.56 -8.62
C PHE A 431 9.16 -6.48 -7.83
N GLN A 432 10.30 -6.23 -8.50
CA GLN A 432 11.60 -6.11 -7.86
C GLN A 432 11.69 -4.91 -6.93
N GLN A 433 11.05 -3.80 -7.28
CA GLN A 433 11.02 -2.62 -6.41
C GLN A 433 10.22 -2.90 -5.13
N VAL A 434 9.04 -3.50 -5.26
CA VAL A 434 8.21 -3.87 -4.10
C VAL A 434 8.90 -4.92 -3.23
N LEU A 435 9.59 -5.87 -3.84
CA LEU A 435 10.37 -6.88 -3.10
C LEU A 435 11.44 -6.22 -2.20
N ARG A 436 12.12 -5.18 -2.67
CA ARG A 436 13.15 -4.47 -1.88
C ARG A 436 12.56 -3.63 -0.75
N THR A 437 11.34 -3.13 -0.88
CA THR A 437 10.66 -2.36 0.17
C THR A 437 9.87 -3.25 1.12
N HIS A 438 9.79 -4.55 0.82
CA HIS A 438 8.97 -5.50 1.57
C HIS A 438 7.50 -5.06 1.66
N GLY A 439 6.97 -4.47 0.60
CA GLY A 439 5.64 -3.89 0.54
C GLY A 439 4.57 -4.83 -0.02
N ILE A 440 3.53 -4.24 -0.63
CA ILE A 440 2.45 -4.93 -1.32
C ILE A 440 2.65 -4.82 -2.82
N PHE A 441 2.76 -5.96 -3.50
CA PHE A 441 2.65 -6.01 -4.95
C PHE A 441 1.19 -6.23 -5.34
N SER A 442 0.53 -5.14 -5.71
CA SER A 442 -0.90 -5.11 -5.99
C SER A 442 -1.17 -4.98 -7.48
N LEU A 443 -1.93 -5.92 -8.01
CA LEU A 443 -2.24 -6.05 -9.43
C LEU A 443 -3.76 -6.07 -9.64
N ASP A 444 -4.23 -5.44 -10.72
CA ASP A 444 -5.61 -5.50 -11.17
C ASP A 444 -5.68 -5.97 -12.62
N PHE A 445 -6.38 -7.08 -12.84
CA PHE A 445 -6.74 -7.58 -14.15
C PHE A 445 -8.26 -7.67 -14.25
N SER A 446 -8.86 -6.83 -15.09
CA SER A 446 -10.30 -6.90 -15.32
C SER A 446 -10.69 -8.23 -15.98
N LEU A 447 -11.90 -8.72 -15.74
CA LEU A 447 -12.35 -9.97 -16.35
C LEU A 447 -12.33 -9.90 -17.87
N ALA A 448 -12.71 -8.76 -18.44
CA ALA A 448 -12.72 -8.53 -19.87
C ALA A 448 -11.32 -8.66 -20.49
N SER A 449 -10.27 -8.34 -19.76
CA SER A 449 -8.89 -8.33 -20.26
C SER A 449 -8.40 -9.71 -20.67
N TYR A 450 -8.96 -10.79 -20.11
CA TYR A 450 -8.58 -12.15 -20.45
C TYR A 450 -8.72 -12.42 -21.94
N ASN A 451 -9.81 -11.95 -22.56
CA ASN A 451 -10.09 -12.11 -23.96
C ASN A 451 -9.74 -10.88 -24.82
N ASP A 452 -9.74 -9.68 -24.26
CA ASP A 452 -9.39 -8.46 -24.98
C ASP A 452 -7.88 -8.32 -25.24
N ILE A 453 -7.05 -8.85 -24.34
CA ILE A 453 -5.61 -8.86 -24.49
C ILE A 453 -5.18 -10.25 -24.93
N HIS A 454 -4.92 -10.44 -26.20
CA HIS A 454 -4.67 -11.75 -26.85
C HIS A 454 -3.58 -12.62 -26.20
N TYR A 455 -2.73 -12.05 -25.35
CA TYR A 455 -1.71 -12.76 -24.57
C TYR A 455 -1.97 -12.73 -23.05
N CYS A 456 -3.14 -12.27 -22.58
CA CYS A 456 -3.43 -12.09 -21.16
C CYS A 456 -3.11 -13.34 -20.34
N HIS A 457 -3.58 -14.51 -20.78
CA HIS A 457 -3.32 -15.77 -20.11
C HIS A 457 -1.80 -16.10 -19.96
N LYS A 458 -0.97 -15.73 -20.95
CA LYS A 458 0.49 -15.93 -20.89
C LYS A 458 1.15 -14.94 -19.93
N LEU A 459 0.68 -13.69 -19.93
CA LEU A 459 1.18 -12.67 -19.04
C LEU A 459 0.79 -12.98 -17.60
N TYR A 460 -0.46 -13.39 -17.35
CA TYR A 460 -0.94 -13.75 -16.02
C TYR A 460 -0.21 -14.99 -15.48
N ALA A 461 -0.01 -16.02 -16.29
CA ALA A 461 0.83 -17.16 -15.93
C ALA A 461 2.27 -16.75 -15.55
N TYR A 462 2.85 -15.80 -16.29
CA TYR A 462 4.16 -15.25 -15.94
C TYR A 462 4.15 -14.52 -14.59
N VAL A 463 3.10 -13.73 -14.29
CA VAL A 463 2.92 -13.06 -13.01
C VAL A 463 2.88 -14.07 -11.87
N LEU A 464 2.06 -15.12 -11.99
CA LEU A 464 1.93 -16.17 -10.97
C LEU A 464 3.25 -16.93 -10.75
N ALA A 465 3.98 -17.22 -11.83
CA ALA A 465 5.31 -17.82 -11.73
C ALA A 465 6.33 -16.90 -11.04
N LEU A 466 6.26 -15.58 -11.30
CA LEU A 466 7.11 -14.59 -10.66
C LEU A 466 6.82 -14.50 -9.15
N ILE A 467 5.55 -14.49 -8.75
CA ILE A 467 5.10 -14.51 -7.37
C ILE A 467 5.64 -15.76 -6.66
N LYS A 468 5.47 -16.92 -7.24
CA LYS A 468 5.91 -18.23 -6.69
C LYS A 468 7.43 -18.35 -6.56
N SER A 469 8.20 -17.54 -7.29
CA SER A 469 9.68 -17.54 -7.23
C SER A 469 10.24 -16.95 -5.93
N GLN A 470 9.41 -16.34 -5.09
CA GLN A 470 9.79 -15.68 -3.84
C GLN A 470 8.92 -16.18 -2.68
N SER A 471 9.37 -15.93 -1.45
CA SER A 471 8.55 -16.15 -0.26
C SER A 471 7.54 -15.02 -0.12
N THR A 472 6.39 -15.17 -0.74
CA THR A 472 5.33 -14.14 -0.78
C THR A 472 4.08 -14.61 -0.05
N TRP A 473 3.38 -13.66 0.55
CA TRP A 473 2.04 -13.87 1.09
C TRP A 473 0.99 -13.43 0.08
N THR A 474 0.46 -14.37 -0.68
CA THR A 474 -0.66 -14.11 -1.58
C THR A 474 -1.97 -14.23 -0.79
N THR A 475 -2.74 -13.14 -0.76
CA THR A 475 -3.91 -13.02 0.10
C THR A 475 -4.98 -12.11 -0.51
N THR A 476 -6.17 -12.11 0.07
CA THR A 476 -7.24 -11.18 -0.29
C THR A 476 -7.03 -9.80 0.34
N ALA A 477 -7.62 -8.77 -0.27
CA ALA A 477 -7.55 -7.40 0.27
C ALA A 477 -8.17 -7.29 1.67
N LYS A 478 -9.21 -8.08 1.97
CA LYS A 478 -9.83 -8.18 3.29
C LYS A 478 -8.88 -8.76 4.33
N GLU A 479 -8.27 -9.91 4.04
CA GLU A 479 -7.35 -10.56 4.97
C GLU A 479 -6.13 -9.70 5.25
N LEU A 480 -5.56 -9.07 4.22
CA LEU A 480 -4.44 -8.14 4.37
C LEU A 480 -4.81 -6.97 5.28
N SER A 481 -5.99 -6.38 5.08
CA SER A 481 -6.46 -5.25 5.90
C SER A 481 -6.61 -5.65 7.37
N LEU A 482 -7.22 -6.80 7.63
CA LEU A 482 -7.40 -7.31 8.99
C LEU A 482 -6.05 -7.66 9.64
N TRP A 483 -5.13 -8.28 8.90
CA TRP A 483 -3.77 -8.54 9.37
C TRP A 483 -3.05 -7.26 9.78
N TRP A 484 -3.06 -6.24 8.90
CA TRP A 484 -2.37 -4.98 9.13
C TRP A 484 -2.85 -4.27 10.39
N GLU A 485 -4.18 -4.25 10.62
CA GLU A 485 -4.78 -3.68 11.81
C GLU A 485 -4.43 -4.47 13.08
N LYS A 486 -4.55 -5.78 13.06
CA LYS A 486 -4.22 -6.65 14.22
C LYS A 486 -2.74 -6.54 14.57
N ARG A 487 -1.85 -6.56 13.56
CA ARG A 487 -0.42 -6.37 13.75
C ARG A 487 -0.10 -5.02 14.42
N SER A 488 -0.86 -3.96 14.09
CA SER A 488 -0.64 -2.63 14.66
C SER A 488 -0.86 -2.62 16.18
N ARG A 489 -1.84 -3.36 16.67
CA ARG A 489 -2.23 -3.43 18.08
C ARG A 489 -1.32 -4.32 18.94
N VAL A 490 -0.42 -5.09 18.34
CA VAL A 490 0.61 -5.79 19.12
C VAL A 490 1.57 -4.80 19.72
N THR A 491 1.73 -4.81 21.05
CA THR A 491 2.65 -3.95 21.79
C THR A 491 3.94 -4.69 22.08
N VAL A 492 5.08 -4.05 21.85
CA VAL A 492 6.41 -4.59 22.11
C VAL A 492 7.17 -3.60 22.99
N GLU A 493 7.55 -4.03 24.18
CA GLU A 493 8.28 -3.21 25.15
C GLU A 493 9.66 -3.80 25.43
N ASN A 494 10.68 -2.94 25.41
CA ASN A 494 12.02 -3.33 25.79
C ASN A 494 12.23 -3.06 27.29
N ASP A 495 12.66 -4.08 28.02
CA ASP A 495 13.20 -3.96 29.37
C ASP A 495 14.71 -4.15 29.33
N GLU A 496 15.41 -3.98 30.45
CA GLU A 496 16.87 -4.05 30.53
C GLU A 496 17.45 -5.40 30.02
N TYR A 497 16.74 -6.51 30.31
CA TYR A 497 17.20 -7.87 29.97
C TYR A 497 16.17 -8.69 29.20
N ALA A 498 15.08 -8.08 28.79
CA ALA A 498 13.98 -8.81 28.17
C ALA A 498 13.22 -7.94 27.15
N ILE A 499 12.49 -8.59 26.25
CA ILE A 499 11.48 -7.96 25.40
C ILE A 499 10.14 -8.57 25.77
N ASN A 500 9.18 -7.73 26.14
CA ASN A 500 7.81 -8.13 26.42
C ASN A 500 6.93 -7.85 25.22
N VAL A 501 6.10 -8.81 24.85
CA VAL A 501 5.17 -8.73 23.71
C VAL A 501 3.77 -9.00 24.22
N TYR A 502 2.83 -8.10 23.93
CA TYR A 502 1.42 -8.17 24.35
C TYR A 502 0.53 -8.18 23.12
N PHE A 503 -0.48 -9.04 23.14
CA PHE A 503 -1.38 -9.25 22.03
C PHE A 503 -2.81 -8.88 22.42
N ASP A 504 -3.36 -7.87 21.76
CA ASP A 504 -4.74 -7.40 21.99
C ASP A 504 -5.78 -8.16 21.14
N ASP A 505 -5.32 -8.88 20.11
CA ASP A 505 -6.16 -9.63 19.17
C ASP A 505 -5.65 -11.04 18.92
N ASP A 506 -6.54 -11.90 18.45
CA ASP A 506 -6.16 -13.16 17.81
C ASP A 506 -5.41 -12.86 16.51
N ILE A 507 -4.16 -13.29 16.43
CA ILE A 507 -3.34 -13.09 15.24
C ILE A 507 -2.54 -14.35 14.91
N ASP A 508 -2.85 -14.97 13.77
CA ASP A 508 -2.16 -16.16 13.31
C ASP A 508 -0.84 -15.80 12.62
N HIS A 509 0.15 -16.70 12.69
CA HIS A 509 1.43 -16.59 11.98
C HIS A 509 2.23 -15.32 12.28
N PHE A 510 2.03 -14.72 13.47
CA PHE A 510 2.77 -13.52 13.87
C PHE A 510 4.25 -13.82 14.10
N CYS A 511 5.10 -12.93 13.61
CA CYS A 511 6.55 -13.02 13.76
C CYS A 511 7.15 -11.72 14.27
N LEU A 512 8.17 -11.85 15.10
CA LEU A 512 9.00 -10.76 15.58
C LEU A 512 10.44 -10.98 15.11
N GLN A 513 11.04 -9.97 14.50
CA GLN A 513 12.46 -9.96 14.19
C GLN A 513 13.22 -9.18 15.25
N VAL A 514 14.24 -9.77 15.84
CA VAL A 514 15.05 -9.11 16.87
C VAL A 514 16.47 -8.89 16.36
N HIS A 515 16.86 -7.62 16.28
CA HIS A 515 18.22 -7.20 15.95
C HIS A 515 18.98 -7.00 17.27
N SER A 516 19.86 -7.95 17.61
CA SER A 516 20.66 -7.93 18.84
C SER A 516 21.94 -8.72 18.64
N GLU A 517 23.03 -8.28 19.28
CA GLU A 517 24.27 -9.06 19.40
C GLU A 517 24.09 -10.23 20.35
N THR A 518 23.24 -10.08 21.37
CA THR A 518 22.95 -11.10 22.36
C THR A 518 21.86 -12.05 21.87
N LYS A 519 22.09 -13.36 22.00
CA LYS A 519 21.11 -14.37 21.59
C LYS A 519 19.95 -14.46 22.58
N ILE A 520 18.75 -14.61 22.03
CA ILE A 520 17.57 -15.00 22.80
C ILE A 520 17.71 -16.47 23.13
N TYR A 521 17.63 -16.81 24.42
CA TYR A 521 17.74 -18.20 24.87
C TYR A 521 16.40 -18.81 25.26
N GLU A 522 15.42 -18.00 25.61
CA GLU A 522 14.12 -18.47 26.11
C GLU A 522 12.98 -17.53 25.70
N VAL A 523 11.82 -18.12 25.42
CA VAL A 523 10.54 -17.43 25.31
C VAL A 523 9.62 -17.97 26.38
N GLN A 524 9.17 -17.11 27.28
CA GLN A 524 8.24 -17.45 28.37
C GLN A 524 6.84 -16.94 28.05
N GLY A 525 5.81 -17.62 28.60
CA GLY A 525 4.39 -17.23 28.47
C GLY A 525 3.69 -17.87 27.27
N MET A 526 4.38 -18.10 26.15
CA MET A 526 3.79 -18.65 24.93
C MET A 526 4.71 -19.67 24.25
N LYS A 527 4.11 -20.52 23.40
CA LYS A 527 4.88 -21.37 22.48
C LYS A 527 5.38 -20.53 21.30
N ALA A 528 6.69 -20.51 21.12
CA ALA A 528 7.32 -19.86 19.98
C ALA A 528 8.50 -20.67 19.45
N LYS A 529 8.78 -20.55 18.16
CA LYS A 529 9.95 -21.12 17.51
C LYS A 529 10.95 -20.00 17.22
N ILE A 530 12.17 -20.17 17.70
CA ILE A 530 13.28 -19.25 17.42
C ILE A 530 14.05 -19.79 16.21
N ASP A 531 14.15 -18.99 15.17
CA ASP A 531 14.92 -19.27 13.96
C ASP A 531 15.85 -18.09 13.68
N LYS A 532 17.11 -18.20 14.08
CA LYS A 532 18.09 -17.11 14.08
C LYS A 532 17.59 -15.90 14.87
N ASN A 533 17.21 -14.83 14.17
CA ASN A 533 16.69 -13.60 14.74
C ASN A 533 15.17 -13.42 14.55
N ILE A 534 14.48 -14.45 14.05
CA ILE A 534 13.03 -14.44 13.87
C ILE A 534 12.39 -15.35 14.90
N ILE A 535 11.44 -14.81 15.65
CA ILE A 535 10.61 -15.52 16.60
C ILE A 535 9.22 -15.67 15.99
N ARG A 536 8.78 -16.94 15.80
CA ARG A 536 7.44 -17.26 15.28
C ARG A 536 6.57 -17.72 16.42
N PHE A 537 5.48 -17.03 16.67
CA PHE A 537 4.50 -17.35 17.71
C PHE A 537 3.41 -18.26 17.14
N ALA A 538 3.02 -19.26 17.93
CA ALA A 538 1.99 -20.21 17.52
C ALA A 538 0.67 -19.92 18.24
N ASN A 539 -0.43 -19.88 17.48
CA ASN A 539 -1.81 -19.79 18.02
C ASN A 539 -2.02 -18.63 18.99
N VAL A 540 -1.66 -17.43 18.59
CA VAL A 540 -1.80 -16.22 19.42
C VAL A 540 -3.27 -15.87 19.63
N LYS A 541 -3.67 -15.66 20.89
CA LYS A 541 -5.00 -15.22 21.29
C LYS A 541 -4.95 -13.83 21.94
N ALA A 542 -6.09 -13.14 21.87
CA ALA A 542 -6.26 -11.87 22.57
C ALA A 542 -6.00 -12.06 24.08
N GLY A 543 -5.17 -11.19 24.65
CA GLY A 543 -4.73 -11.25 26.05
C GLY A 543 -3.46 -12.09 26.29
N ASP A 544 -2.93 -12.76 25.27
CA ASP A 544 -1.65 -13.47 25.41
C ASP A 544 -0.49 -12.48 25.60
N ALA A 545 0.55 -12.96 26.31
CA ALA A 545 1.80 -12.22 26.49
C ALA A 545 3.01 -13.17 26.43
N ALA A 546 4.11 -12.65 25.90
CA ALA A 546 5.37 -13.37 25.83
C ALA A 546 6.53 -12.50 26.33
N THR A 547 7.49 -13.13 27.02
CA THR A 547 8.74 -12.50 27.44
C THR A 547 9.92 -13.21 26.79
N LEU A 548 10.69 -12.47 25.98
CA LEU A 548 11.92 -12.95 25.34
C LEU A 548 13.10 -12.58 26.24
N ARG A 549 13.86 -13.58 26.69
CA ARG A 549 15.01 -13.38 27.58
C ARG A 549 16.33 -13.51 26.82
N PHE A 550 17.23 -12.58 27.07
CA PHE A 550 18.58 -12.59 26.53
C PHE A 550 19.56 -13.34 27.42
N GLN A 551 20.50 -14.02 26.81
CA GLN A 551 21.58 -14.67 27.52
C GLN A 551 22.41 -13.60 28.25
N LYS A 552 22.59 -13.77 29.59
CA LYS A 552 23.49 -12.86 30.31
C LYS A 552 24.90 -13.02 29.73
N SER A 553 25.50 -11.94 29.25
CA SER A 553 26.88 -11.90 28.79
C SER A 553 27.87 -12.05 29.92
#